data_67807bb4f63553f1723363ceecb6d78e
#
_entry.id   67807bb4f63553f1723363ceecb6d78e
#
_cell.length_a   1.000
_cell.length_b   1.000
_cell.length_c   1.000
_cell.angle_alpha   90.00
_cell.angle_beta   90.00
_cell.angle_gamma   90.00
#
_symmetry.space_group_name_H-M   'P 1'
#
loop_
_entity.id
_entity.type
_entity.pdbx_description
1 polymer ?
#
loop_
_entity_poly.entity_id
_entity_poly.type
_entity_poly.pdbx_seq_one_letter_code
_entity_poly.pdbx_strand_id
1 'polypeptide(L)'
;MRYPLGVLLTGHHTGVTTYRKKTFREKLADAKDFPRVQPLTGGMRRRFGPGTIVLPAPWEVHELMRQVHKGRVTTINEIRAHLARRHGATVACPIVTGIHARIAAGAAGEAEAEGARRVTPYWRTLKAGGELNKKYPGGLSAQRRRLEAEGLRVAARGRRLFVQDHTRFLAQFR
;
A
#
# COMPACT_ATOMS: atom_id res chain seq x y z
N MET A 1 63.19 10.43 41.42
CA MET A 1 62.39 11.19 40.43
C MET A 1 61.28 10.28 39.91
N ARG A 2 60.06 10.61 40.25
CA ARG A 2 58.90 9.74 39.98
C ARG A 2 58.07 10.36 38.84
N TYR A 3 57.76 9.58 37.75
CA TYR A 3 56.82 9.93 36.78
C TYR A 3 55.44 9.31 37.14
N PRO A 4 54.31 10.04 37.10
CA PRO A 4 53.02 9.44 37.26
C PRO A 4 52.51 9.00 35.89
N LEU A 5 52.09 7.74 35.86
CA LEU A 5 51.37 7.12 34.74
C LEU A 5 49.98 7.74 34.56
N GLY A 6 49.77 8.46 33.46
CA GLY A 6 48.45 8.88 33.03
C GLY A 6 47.72 7.73 32.33
N VAL A 7 46.65 7.23 32.94
CA VAL A 7 45.76 6.24 32.36
C VAL A 7 44.85 6.96 31.36
N LEU A 8 45.09 6.75 30.07
CA LEU A 8 44.17 7.11 28.99
C LEU A 8 43.01 6.10 28.94
N LEU A 9 41.88 6.47 29.50
CA LEU A 9 40.62 5.75 29.28
C LEU A 9 40.12 6.08 27.89
N THR A 10 40.42 5.26 26.90
CA THR A 10 39.79 5.27 25.61
C THR A 10 38.40 4.66 25.74
N GLY A 11 37.40 5.52 25.93
CA GLY A 11 36.00 5.13 25.88
C GLY A 11 35.65 4.71 24.46
N HIS A 12 35.55 3.39 24.21
CA HIS A 12 34.97 2.86 23.03
C HIS A 12 33.45 3.09 23.10
N HIS A 13 32.97 4.14 22.46
CA HIS A 13 31.55 4.32 22.17
C HIS A 13 31.20 3.32 21.07
N THR A 14 30.79 2.12 21.46
CA THR A 14 30.06 1.23 20.59
C THR A 14 28.66 1.78 20.44
N GLY A 15 28.50 2.74 19.52
CA GLY A 15 27.19 3.26 19.11
C GLY A 15 26.46 2.16 18.38
N VAL A 16 25.69 1.33 19.09
CA VAL A 16 24.70 0.44 18.49
C VAL A 16 23.61 1.35 17.91
N THR A 17 23.72 1.65 16.62
CA THR A 17 22.64 2.33 15.89
C THR A 17 21.46 1.37 15.84
N THR A 18 20.55 1.47 16.81
CA THR A 18 19.28 0.73 16.77
C THR A 18 18.48 1.22 15.58
N TYR A 19 18.47 0.43 14.49
CA TYR A 19 17.67 0.73 13.31
C TYR A 19 16.18 0.61 13.65
N ARG A 20 15.53 1.76 13.94
CA ARG A 20 14.09 1.81 14.18
C ARG A 20 13.33 1.59 12.87
N LYS A 21 12.49 0.59 12.85
CA LYS A 21 11.60 0.32 11.70
C LYS A 21 10.62 1.49 11.52
N LYS A 22 10.58 2.07 10.32
CA LYS A 22 9.62 3.13 9.97
C LYS A 22 8.17 2.64 10.15
N THR A 23 7.31 3.48 10.72
CA THR A 23 5.86 3.28 10.76
C THR A 23 5.25 3.31 9.36
N PHE A 24 4.00 2.91 9.21
CA PHE A 24 3.33 3.00 7.93
C PHE A 24 3.06 4.46 7.51
N ARG A 25 2.80 5.36 8.47
CA ARG A 25 2.67 6.79 8.19
C ARG A 25 3.97 7.41 7.68
N GLU A 26 5.08 7.08 8.30
CA GLU A 26 6.40 7.51 7.83
C GLU A 26 6.72 6.98 6.43
N LYS A 27 6.33 5.73 6.12
CA LYS A 27 6.48 5.15 4.78
C LYS A 27 5.54 5.79 3.76
N LEU A 28 4.35 6.20 4.17
CA LEU A 28 3.40 6.87 3.30
C LEU A 28 3.88 8.27 2.91
N ALA A 29 4.51 8.97 3.84
CA ALA A 29 5.10 10.30 3.61
C ALA A 29 6.42 10.23 2.82
N ASP A 30 7.10 9.08 2.81
CA ASP A 30 8.40 8.90 2.16
C ASP A 30 8.21 8.51 0.69
N ALA A 31 8.03 9.51 -0.16
CA ALA A 31 7.87 9.29 -1.61
C ALA A 31 9.18 8.91 -2.31
N LYS A 32 10.35 9.25 -1.73
CA LYS A 32 11.68 9.07 -2.36
C LYS A 32 11.68 9.52 -3.83
N ASP A 33 12.07 8.59 -4.74
CA ASP A 33 12.16 8.81 -6.18
C ASP A 33 10.85 8.48 -6.94
N PHE A 34 9.72 8.41 -6.24
CA PHE A 34 8.41 8.14 -6.85
C PHE A 34 7.56 9.40 -6.98
N PRO A 35 6.70 9.51 -8.02
CA PRO A 35 6.50 8.55 -9.11
C PRO A 35 7.66 8.54 -10.12
N ARG A 36 7.91 7.39 -10.75
CA ARG A 36 8.93 7.26 -11.80
C ARG A 36 8.41 6.43 -12.96
N VAL A 37 8.59 6.96 -14.18
CA VAL A 37 8.29 6.24 -15.42
C VAL A 37 9.59 5.77 -16.05
N GLN A 38 9.62 4.53 -16.48
CA GLN A 38 10.80 3.91 -17.09
C GLN A 38 10.39 2.91 -18.17
N PRO A 39 11.30 2.54 -19.11
CA PRO A 39 11.02 1.52 -20.11
C PRO A 39 10.69 0.16 -19.49
N LEU A 40 9.79 -0.58 -20.13
CA LEU A 40 9.54 -1.99 -19.80
C LEU A 40 10.75 -2.83 -20.22
N THR A 41 11.27 -3.64 -19.30
CA THR A 41 12.42 -4.53 -19.53
C THR A 41 12.10 -5.96 -19.06
N GLY A 42 12.94 -6.92 -19.46
CA GLY A 42 12.90 -8.30 -19.00
C GLY A 42 11.51 -8.96 -19.11
N GLY A 43 11.06 -9.62 -18.05
CA GLY A 43 9.78 -10.33 -17.99
C GLY A 43 8.56 -9.43 -18.16
N MET A 44 8.64 -8.17 -17.73
CA MET A 44 7.54 -7.21 -17.89
C MET A 44 7.35 -6.85 -19.37
N ARG A 45 8.43 -6.64 -20.12
CA ARG A 45 8.37 -6.41 -21.57
C ARG A 45 7.81 -7.63 -22.31
N ARG A 46 8.20 -8.84 -21.90
CA ARG A 46 7.64 -10.08 -22.50
C ARG A 46 6.13 -10.19 -22.24
N ARG A 47 5.66 -9.77 -21.07
CA ARG A 47 4.24 -9.87 -20.68
C ARG A 47 3.34 -8.78 -21.29
N PHE A 48 3.83 -7.54 -21.38
CA PHE A 48 3.03 -6.35 -21.74
C PHE A 48 3.44 -5.74 -23.09
N GLY A 49 4.45 -6.31 -23.76
CA GLY A 49 5.00 -5.73 -24.98
C GLY A 49 5.97 -4.57 -24.72
N PRO A 50 6.43 -3.90 -25.80
CA PRO A 50 7.23 -2.69 -25.69
C PRO A 50 6.41 -1.55 -25.07
N GLY A 51 7.06 -0.64 -24.33
CA GLY A 51 6.39 0.49 -23.70
C GLY A 51 7.05 0.89 -22.40
N THR A 52 6.29 1.55 -21.55
CA THR A 52 6.76 2.10 -20.28
C THR A 52 5.96 1.57 -19.08
N ILE A 53 6.59 1.58 -17.92
CA ILE A 53 5.99 1.24 -16.64
C ILE A 53 6.12 2.42 -15.68
N VAL A 54 5.02 2.82 -15.05
CA VAL A 54 5.08 3.75 -13.93
C VAL A 54 5.20 2.98 -12.62
N LEU A 55 6.13 3.44 -11.78
CA LEU A 55 6.22 3.09 -10.37
C LEU A 55 5.55 4.25 -9.61
N PRO A 56 4.31 4.09 -9.14
CA PRO A 56 3.57 5.19 -8.53
C PRO A 56 4.14 5.58 -7.18
N ALA A 57 3.90 6.82 -6.74
CA ALA A 57 4.21 7.25 -5.38
C ALA A 57 3.21 6.64 -4.36
N PRO A 58 3.62 6.45 -3.08
CA PRO A 58 2.70 5.96 -2.05
C PRO A 58 1.45 6.83 -1.89
N TRP A 59 1.61 8.16 -1.92
CA TRP A 59 0.51 9.11 -1.78
C TRP A 59 -0.49 9.05 -2.93
N GLU A 60 -0.08 8.73 -4.18
CA GLU A 60 -1.00 8.59 -5.32
C GLU A 60 -1.96 7.42 -5.13
N VAL A 61 -1.42 6.28 -4.70
CA VAL A 61 -2.23 5.09 -4.38
C VAL A 61 -3.16 5.38 -3.22
N HIS A 62 -2.67 6.04 -2.18
CA HIS A 62 -3.45 6.46 -1.02
C HIS A 62 -4.61 7.39 -1.39
N GLU A 63 -4.36 8.38 -2.26
CA GLU A 63 -5.38 9.31 -2.73
C GLU A 63 -6.52 8.60 -3.46
N LEU A 64 -6.20 7.69 -4.38
CA LEU A 64 -7.21 6.89 -5.08
C LEU A 64 -8.01 6.01 -4.10
N MET A 65 -7.36 5.40 -3.11
CA MET A 65 -8.05 4.63 -2.07
C MET A 65 -9.02 5.49 -1.26
N ARG A 66 -8.68 6.76 -0.99
CA ARG A 66 -9.56 7.71 -0.28
C ARG A 66 -10.81 8.10 -1.06
N GLN A 67 -10.74 8.11 -2.40
CA GLN A 67 -11.86 8.48 -3.27
C GLN A 67 -12.96 7.42 -3.35
N VAL A 68 -12.72 6.21 -2.86
CA VAL A 68 -13.71 5.14 -2.91
C VAL A 68 -14.81 5.39 -1.88
N HIS A 69 -16.01 5.73 -2.33
CA HIS A 69 -17.16 6.05 -1.47
C HIS A 69 -17.77 4.80 -0.82
N LYS A 70 -18.59 5.01 0.23
CA LYS A 70 -19.36 3.94 0.88
C LYS A 70 -20.23 3.18 -0.13
N GLY A 71 -20.29 1.85 0.01
CA GLY A 71 -21.00 0.97 -0.92
C GLY A 71 -20.32 0.77 -2.28
N ARG A 72 -19.13 1.33 -2.47
CA ARG A 72 -18.29 1.10 -3.66
C ARG A 72 -16.99 0.42 -3.27
N VAL A 73 -16.38 -0.23 -4.25
CA VAL A 73 -15.08 -0.87 -4.10
C VAL A 73 -14.15 -0.48 -5.26
N THR A 74 -12.88 -0.69 -5.09
CA THR A 74 -11.91 -0.70 -6.18
C THR A 74 -11.05 -1.95 -6.10
N THR A 75 -10.35 -2.26 -7.17
CA THR A 75 -9.32 -3.30 -7.16
C THR A 75 -7.95 -2.68 -7.40
N ILE A 76 -6.90 -3.41 -7.04
CA ILE A 76 -5.53 -3.01 -7.38
C ILE A 76 -5.39 -2.80 -8.89
N ASN A 77 -6.12 -3.56 -9.72
CA ASN A 77 -6.06 -3.39 -11.16
C ASN A 77 -6.68 -2.07 -11.64
N GLU A 78 -7.80 -1.63 -11.04
CA GLU A 78 -8.41 -0.34 -11.35
C GLU A 78 -7.48 0.83 -10.98
N ILE A 79 -6.88 0.78 -9.80
CA ILE A 79 -5.87 1.75 -9.36
C ILE A 79 -4.70 1.79 -10.35
N ARG A 80 -4.18 0.63 -10.74
CA ARG A 80 -3.09 0.53 -11.72
C ARG A 80 -3.46 1.08 -13.09
N ALA A 81 -4.63 0.75 -13.58
CA ALA A 81 -5.11 1.26 -14.87
C ALA A 81 -5.24 2.78 -14.86
N HIS A 82 -5.76 3.36 -13.77
CA HIS A 82 -5.85 4.81 -13.61
C HIS A 82 -4.46 5.47 -13.57
N LEU A 83 -3.55 4.95 -12.77
CA LEU A 83 -2.19 5.49 -12.65
C LEU A 83 -1.40 5.37 -13.96
N ALA A 84 -1.54 4.28 -14.70
CA ALA A 84 -0.92 4.14 -16.01
C ALA A 84 -1.41 5.23 -16.97
N ARG A 85 -2.73 5.47 -17.06
CA ARG A 85 -3.29 6.56 -17.88
C ARG A 85 -2.81 7.94 -17.44
N ARG A 86 -2.83 8.21 -16.13
CA ARG A 86 -2.40 9.50 -15.54
C ARG A 86 -0.96 9.85 -15.91
N HIS A 87 -0.08 8.87 -15.98
CA HIS A 87 1.34 9.04 -16.29
C HIS A 87 1.71 8.77 -17.76
N GLY A 88 0.74 8.53 -18.63
CA GLY A 88 1.03 8.18 -20.03
C GLY A 88 1.87 6.92 -20.18
N ALA A 89 1.80 6.00 -19.21
CA ALA A 89 2.54 4.76 -19.21
C ALA A 89 1.69 3.59 -19.71
N THR A 90 2.35 2.57 -20.29
CA THR A 90 1.66 1.35 -20.76
C THR A 90 1.02 0.59 -19.60
N VAL A 91 1.70 0.57 -18.43
CA VAL A 91 1.25 -0.16 -17.25
C VAL A 91 1.78 0.48 -15.97
N ALA A 92 1.04 0.38 -14.86
CA ALA A 92 1.57 0.65 -13.54
C ALA A 92 2.07 -0.63 -12.88
N CYS A 93 3.19 -0.53 -12.15
CA CYS A 93 3.86 -1.67 -11.54
C CYS A 93 2.96 -2.40 -10.53
N PRO A 94 2.62 -3.68 -10.74
CA PRO A 94 1.73 -4.41 -9.85
C PRO A 94 2.32 -4.59 -8.44
N ILE A 95 3.63 -4.77 -8.35
CA ILE A 95 4.34 -4.99 -7.09
C ILE A 95 4.33 -3.70 -6.27
N VAL A 96 4.79 -2.59 -6.86
CA VAL A 96 4.89 -1.29 -6.18
C VAL A 96 3.50 -0.79 -5.78
N THR A 97 2.50 -0.85 -6.67
CA THR A 97 1.12 -0.47 -6.34
C THR A 97 0.57 -1.29 -5.17
N GLY A 98 0.80 -2.61 -5.16
CA GLY A 98 0.37 -3.48 -4.07
C GLY A 98 1.06 -3.18 -2.73
N ILE A 99 2.35 -2.85 -2.75
CA ILE A 99 3.12 -2.43 -1.56
C ILE A 99 2.56 -1.11 -1.03
N HIS A 100 2.33 -0.13 -1.90
CA HIS A 100 1.85 1.19 -1.49
C HIS A 100 0.40 1.15 -0.99
N ALA A 101 -0.47 0.32 -1.57
CA ALA A 101 -1.81 0.07 -1.04
C ALA A 101 -1.75 -0.52 0.39
N ARG A 102 -0.81 -1.44 0.65
CA ARG A 102 -0.60 -1.96 2.01
C ARG A 102 -0.05 -0.90 2.97
N ILE A 103 0.84 -0.02 2.50
CA ILE A 103 1.35 1.10 3.29
C ILE A 103 0.20 2.04 3.66
N ALA A 104 -0.64 2.43 2.71
CA ALA A 104 -1.81 3.27 2.94
C ALA A 104 -2.81 2.65 3.93
N ALA A 105 -3.09 1.34 3.78
CA ALA A 105 -3.93 0.60 4.72
C ALA A 105 -3.33 0.53 6.13
N GLY A 106 -2.02 0.29 6.23
CA GLY A 106 -1.31 0.26 7.51
C GLY A 106 -1.31 1.61 8.21
N ALA A 107 -1.09 2.70 7.47
CA ALA A 107 -1.16 4.07 7.99
C ALA A 107 -2.56 4.42 8.51
N ALA A 108 -3.61 3.97 7.82
CA ALA A 108 -4.98 4.10 8.27
C ALA A 108 -5.23 3.30 9.57
N GLY A 109 -4.70 2.08 9.67
CA GLY A 109 -4.79 1.27 10.89
C GLY A 109 -4.05 1.86 12.07
N GLU A 110 -2.87 2.48 11.85
CA GLU A 110 -2.15 3.22 12.90
C GLU A 110 -2.99 4.42 13.40
N ALA A 111 -3.60 5.17 12.47
CA ALA A 111 -4.47 6.30 12.85
C ALA A 111 -5.73 5.84 13.62
N GLU A 112 -6.35 4.72 13.22
CA GLU A 112 -7.49 4.13 13.96
C GLU A 112 -7.10 3.73 15.38
N ALA A 113 -5.93 3.11 15.56
CA ALA A 113 -5.42 2.73 16.87
C ALA A 113 -5.19 3.93 17.80
N GLU A 114 -4.95 5.12 17.23
CA GLU A 114 -4.83 6.40 17.95
C GLU A 114 -6.18 7.14 18.11
N GLY A 115 -7.29 6.51 17.74
CA GLY A 115 -8.64 7.06 17.92
C GLY A 115 -9.16 7.92 16.77
N ALA A 116 -8.49 7.95 15.61
CA ALA A 116 -9.01 8.69 14.46
C ALA A 116 -10.30 8.06 13.93
N ARG A 117 -11.37 8.87 13.84
CA ARG A 117 -12.68 8.43 13.36
C ARG A 117 -12.79 8.43 11.83
N ARG A 118 -11.98 9.23 11.15
CA ARG A 118 -11.97 9.35 9.69
C ARG A 118 -10.61 8.90 9.15
N VAL A 119 -10.58 7.74 8.54
CA VAL A 119 -9.38 7.15 7.94
C VAL A 119 -9.64 6.76 6.50
N THR A 120 -8.57 6.52 5.76
CA THR A 120 -8.66 5.94 4.41
C THR A 120 -9.44 4.64 4.44
N PRO A 121 -10.53 4.49 3.66
CA PRO A 121 -11.37 3.30 3.66
C PRO A 121 -10.68 2.14 2.93
N TYR A 122 -9.54 1.68 3.45
CA TYR A 122 -8.68 0.66 2.85
C TYR A 122 -9.42 -0.67 2.60
N TRP A 123 -10.46 -0.98 3.39
CA TRP A 123 -11.27 -2.19 3.23
C TRP A 123 -12.02 -2.24 1.91
N ARG A 124 -12.25 -1.10 1.26
CA ARG A 124 -12.88 -0.99 -0.07
C ARG A 124 -11.92 -1.28 -1.23
N THR A 125 -10.61 -1.42 -0.96
CA THR A 125 -9.61 -1.77 -1.96
C THR A 125 -9.34 -3.27 -1.94
N LEU A 126 -9.72 -3.94 -3.01
CA LEU A 126 -9.65 -5.38 -3.17
C LEU A 126 -8.41 -5.79 -3.97
N LYS A 127 -7.99 -7.02 -3.85
CA LYS A 127 -7.07 -7.64 -4.80
C LYS A 127 -7.75 -7.80 -6.17
N ALA A 128 -6.99 -8.21 -7.17
CA ALA A 128 -7.55 -8.55 -8.48
C ALA A 128 -8.70 -9.56 -8.35
N GLY A 129 -9.73 -9.41 -9.20
CA GLY A 129 -10.90 -10.30 -9.20
C GLY A 129 -11.83 -10.15 -7.98
N GLY A 130 -11.72 -9.08 -7.21
CA GLY A 130 -12.62 -8.81 -6.08
C GLY A 130 -12.27 -9.55 -4.79
N GLU A 131 -11.07 -10.16 -4.70
CA GLU A 131 -10.61 -10.89 -3.51
C GLU A 131 -10.22 -9.93 -2.37
N LEU A 132 -10.61 -10.27 -1.14
CA LEU A 132 -10.21 -9.56 0.06
C LEU A 132 -8.70 -9.72 0.34
N ASN A 133 -8.10 -8.76 1.01
CA ASN A 133 -6.66 -8.73 1.27
C ASN A 133 -6.33 -9.02 2.75
N LYS A 134 -5.87 -10.25 3.04
CA LYS A 134 -5.48 -10.67 4.39
C LYS A 134 -4.36 -9.84 5.04
N LYS A 135 -3.64 -9.01 4.26
CA LYS A 135 -2.53 -8.18 4.75
C LYS A 135 -2.98 -6.81 5.26
N TYR A 136 -4.27 -6.50 5.16
CA TYR A 136 -4.81 -5.25 5.67
C TYR A 136 -5.09 -5.33 7.19
N PRO A 137 -5.17 -4.18 7.90
CA PRO A 137 -5.44 -4.16 9.33
C PRO A 137 -6.67 -4.98 9.71
N GLY A 138 -6.54 -5.82 10.74
CA GLY A 138 -7.60 -6.73 11.19
C GLY A 138 -7.87 -7.94 10.27
N GLY A 139 -7.14 -8.07 9.15
CA GLY A 139 -7.21 -9.22 8.24
C GLY A 139 -8.56 -9.38 7.54
N LEU A 140 -8.84 -10.61 7.08
CA LEU A 140 -10.04 -10.91 6.29
C LEU A 140 -11.34 -10.66 7.06
N SER A 141 -11.38 -10.98 8.35
CA SER A 141 -12.59 -10.84 9.18
C SER A 141 -12.99 -9.40 9.35
N ALA A 142 -12.04 -8.50 9.63
CA ALA A 142 -12.31 -7.08 9.77
C ALA A 142 -12.73 -6.46 8.43
N GLN A 143 -12.05 -6.81 7.35
CA GLN A 143 -12.39 -6.32 6.01
C GLN A 143 -13.79 -6.77 5.60
N ARG A 144 -14.13 -8.06 5.78
CA ARG A 144 -15.46 -8.61 5.51
C ARG A 144 -16.55 -7.83 6.28
N ARG A 145 -16.41 -7.72 7.60
CA ARG A 145 -17.40 -7.03 8.45
C ARG A 145 -17.66 -5.60 7.98
N ARG A 146 -16.62 -4.86 7.62
CA ARG A 146 -16.76 -3.48 7.12
C ARG A 146 -17.47 -3.40 5.76
N LEU A 147 -17.15 -4.31 4.84
CA LEU A 147 -17.81 -4.37 3.53
C LEU A 147 -19.28 -4.76 3.66
N GLU A 148 -19.61 -5.75 4.50
CA GLU A 148 -20.98 -6.17 4.77
C GLU A 148 -21.80 -5.06 5.45
N ALA A 149 -21.20 -4.30 6.37
CA ALA A 149 -21.82 -3.12 6.97
C ALA A 149 -22.11 -1.98 5.97
N GLU A 150 -21.48 -2.02 4.80
CA GLU A 150 -21.74 -1.11 3.68
C GLU A 150 -22.71 -1.68 2.64
N GLY A 151 -23.32 -2.86 2.91
CA GLY A 151 -24.29 -3.50 2.02
C GLY A 151 -23.67 -4.40 0.94
N LEU A 152 -22.37 -4.64 0.99
CA LEU A 152 -21.68 -5.50 0.03
C LEU A 152 -21.68 -6.96 0.49
N ARG A 153 -22.01 -7.89 -0.39
CA ARG A 153 -22.02 -9.32 -0.07
C ARG A 153 -20.64 -9.94 -0.25
N VAL A 154 -20.16 -10.67 0.76
CA VAL A 154 -18.88 -11.38 0.71
C VAL A 154 -19.11 -12.89 0.73
N ALA A 155 -18.56 -13.59 -0.25
CA ALA A 155 -18.64 -15.05 -0.39
C ALA A 155 -17.26 -15.70 -0.29
N ALA A 156 -17.23 -16.92 0.26
CA ALA A 156 -16.05 -17.75 0.30
C ALA A 156 -15.92 -18.59 -0.99
N ARG A 157 -14.68 -18.73 -1.46
CA ARG A 157 -14.27 -19.67 -2.50
C ARG A 157 -13.02 -20.40 -1.98
N GLY A 158 -13.20 -21.56 -1.39
CA GLY A 158 -12.15 -22.24 -0.62
C GLY A 158 -11.69 -21.36 0.56
N ARG A 159 -10.39 -21.13 0.66
CA ARG A 159 -9.80 -20.31 1.75
C ARG A 159 -9.77 -18.79 1.45
N ARG A 160 -10.36 -18.35 0.35
CA ARG A 160 -10.36 -16.95 -0.08
C ARG A 160 -11.76 -16.36 0.03
N LEU A 161 -11.83 -15.06 0.31
CA LEU A 161 -13.07 -14.30 0.38
C LEU A 161 -13.14 -13.30 -0.78
N PHE A 162 -14.31 -13.12 -1.37
CA PHE A 162 -14.54 -12.24 -2.52
C PHE A 162 -15.80 -11.41 -2.30
N VAL A 163 -15.78 -10.16 -2.75
CA VAL A 163 -17.01 -9.39 -2.91
C VAL A 163 -17.76 -9.93 -4.14
N GLN A 164 -19.01 -10.36 -3.92
CA GLN A 164 -19.88 -10.84 -5.01
C GLN A 164 -20.17 -9.69 -5.98
N ASP A 165 -20.17 -9.99 -7.27
CA ASP A 165 -20.47 -9.02 -8.32
C ASP A 165 -19.73 -7.69 -8.19
N HIS A 166 -18.49 -7.72 -7.67
CA HIS A 166 -17.70 -6.53 -7.36
C HIS A 166 -17.62 -5.54 -8.54
N THR A 167 -17.69 -6.01 -9.77
CA THR A 167 -17.65 -5.17 -10.97
C THR A 167 -18.79 -4.17 -11.05
N ARG A 168 -19.97 -4.48 -10.48
CA ARG A 168 -21.12 -3.56 -10.39
C ARG A 168 -20.91 -2.42 -9.41
N PHE A 169 -19.99 -2.59 -8.49
CA PHE A 169 -19.71 -1.65 -7.40
C PHE A 169 -18.39 -0.91 -7.58
N LEU A 170 -17.72 -1.05 -8.71
CA LEU A 170 -16.45 -0.38 -8.96
C LEU A 170 -16.61 1.14 -8.92
N ALA A 171 -15.72 1.77 -8.16
CA ALA A 171 -15.57 3.23 -8.15
C ALA A 171 -14.92 3.67 -9.47
N GLN A 172 -15.39 4.79 -9.99
CA GLN A 172 -14.75 5.45 -11.12
C GLN A 172 -13.85 6.57 -10.61
N PHE A 173 -12.60 6.55 -11.03
CA PHE A 173 -11.64 7.61 -10.76
C PHE A 173 -11.70 8.67 -11.87
N ARG A 174 -11.67 9.93 -11.45
CA ARG A 174 -11.60 11.10 -12.36
C ARG A 174 -10.18 11.51 -12.64
#